data_ff2309a249df1e210ca3293fca5f6f67
#
_entry.id   ff2309a249df1e210ca3293fca5f6f67
#
_cell.length_a   1.000
_cell.length_b   1.000
_cell.length_c   1.000
_cell.angle_alpha   90.00
_cell.angle_beta   90.00
_cell.angle_gamma   90.00
#
_symmetry.space_group_name_H-M   'P 1'
#
loop_
_entity.id
_entity.type
_entity.pdbx_description
1 polymer ?
#
loop_
_entity_poly.entity_id
_entity_poly.type
_entity_poly.pdbx_seq_one_letter_code
_entity_poly.pdbx_strand_id
1 'polypeptide(L)'
;MATPSPEQVIDGQRKDWNRVAGGWEKWDRFFDEQMAFLNHRLVADARLRNGLHVLDLGSGTGYPALLGAQTVGADGSVVGIDLAEHMLAVAEKKAKRLGLHNVTFRVGDVTALPFESASFDAVTSRFCLMFLPEIPKAAAEIARVLKPGSWVSVAVWSAPEKNPSITAAMAAVKQVIDLPPADPMAPGIFRLATPGEFAGMLEKSGLTDLTDQEFLGEWSYGSADDYYTSLMEIAAPVQNLMATLSEAQRLEVKRLIIEAASQFQRGARITFPIAVRMVAGRKPG
;
A
#
# COMPACT_ATOMS: atom_id res chain seq x y z
N MET A 1 -28.60 -0.13 4.01
CA MET A 1 -28.08 -1.13 3.04
C MET A 1 -27.37 -2.21 3.84
N ALA A 2 -27.38 -3.46 3.38
CA ALA A 2 -26.63 -4.53 4.06
C ALA A 2 -25.13 -4.28 3.93
N THR A 3 -24.36 -4.60 4.98
CA THR A 3 -22.89 -4.55 4.92
C THR A 3 -22.40 -5.56 3.88
N PRO A 4 -21.49 -5.20 2.96
CA PRO A 4 -20.99 -6.11 1.95
C PRO A 4 -20.22 -7.29 2.60
N SER A 5 -20.31 -8.48 1.99
CA SER A 5 -19.53 -9.63 2.46
C SER A 5 -18.03 -9.43 2.18
N PRO A 6 -17.12 -10.16 2.89
CA PRO A 6 -15.69 -10.10 2.60
C PRO A 6 -15.35 -10.34 1.12
N GLU A 7 -16.01 -11.31 0.47
CA GLU A 7 -15.80 -11.61 -0.95
C GLU A 7 -16.23 -10.44 -1.84
N GLN A 8 -17.35 -9.78 -1.52
CA GLN A 8 -17.82 -8.60 -2.26
C GLN A 8 -16.83 -7.43 -2.14
N VAL A 9 -16.23 -7.25 -0.95
CA VAL A 9 -15.19 -6.23 -0.73
C VAL A 9 -13.95 -6.55 -1.57
N ILE A 10 -13.46 -7.78 -1.52
CA ILE A 10 -12.28 -8.24 -2.28
C ILE A 10 -12.52 -8.08 -3.79
N ASP A 11 -13.67 -8.49 -4.31
CA ASP A 11 -14.00 -8.35 -5.73
C ASP A 11 -14.12 -6.89 -6.17
N GLY A 12 -14.71 -6.03 -5.33
CA GLY A 12 -14.74 -4.58 -5.55
C GLY A 12 -13.34 -3.97 -5.63
N GLN A 13 -12.47 -4.31 -4.71
CA GLN A 13 -11.08 -3.85 -4.69
C GLN A 13 -10.29 -4.34 -5.90
N ARG A 14 -10.44 -5.61 -6.30
CA ARG A 14 -9.80 -6.13 -7.51
C ARG A 14 -10.17 -5.31 -8.75
N LYS A 15 -11.45 -4.99 -8.93
CA LYS A 15 -11.92 -4.14 -10.03
C LYS A 15 -11.34 -2.74 -9.98
N ASP A 16 -11.34 -2.13 -8.79
CA ASP A 16 -10.83 -0.78 -8.58
C ASP A 16 -9.32 -0.69 -8.86
N TRP A 17 -8.51 -1.60 -8.31
CA TRP A 17 -7.06 -1.61 -8.54
C TRP A 17 -6.70 -1.90 -10.00
N ASN A 18 -7.40 -2.83 -10.66
CA ASN A 18 -7.22 -3.08 -12.10
C ASN A 18 -7.52 -1.85 -12.95
N ARG A 19 -8.56 -1.09 -12.59
CA ARG A 19 -8.95 0.12 -13.32
C ARG A 19 -7.91 1.23 -13.24
N VAL A 20 -7.24 1.39 -12.10
CA VAL A 20 -6.24 2.45 -11.90
C VAL A 20 -4.80 2.03 -12.22
N ALA A 21 -4.57 0.79 -12.65
CA ALA A 21 -3.23 0.26 -12.91
C ALA A 21 -2.44 1.10 -13.92
N GLY A 22 -3.11 1.61 -14.98
CA GLY A 22 -2.48 2.51 -15.96
C GLY A 22 -2.01 3.84 -15.36
N GLY A 23 -2.76 4.40 -14.40
CA GLY A 23 -2.34 5.57 -13.64
C GLY A 23 -1.10 5.29 -12.80
N TRP A 24 -1.08 4.15 -12.10
CA TRP A 24 0.10 3.72 -11.34
C TRP A 24 1.32 3.43 -12.23
N GLU A 25 1.14 2.87 -13.44
CA GLU A 25 2.23 2.70 -14.41
C GLU A 25 2.78 4.06 -14.87
N LYS A 26 1.91 5.04 -15.16
CA LYS A 26 2.30 6.41 -15.58
C LYS A 26 3.12 7.13 -14.50
N TRP A 27 2.68 7.04 -13.23
CA TRP A 27 3.32 7.72 -12.09
C TRP A 27 4.36 6.86 -11.39
N ASP A 28 4.70 5.69 -11.94
CA ASP A 28 5.59 4.70 -11.35
C ASP A 28 6.92 5.30 -10.87
N ARG A 29 7.63 6.00 -11.77
CA ARG A 29 8.92 6.62 -11.45
C ARG A 29 8.79 7.64 -10.30
N PHE A 30 7.72 8.43 -10.31
CA PHE A 30 7.46 9.41 -9.27
C PHE A 30 7.34 8.72 -7.90
N PHE A 31 6.48 7.70 -7.79
CA PHE A 31 6.29 7.00 -6.52
C PHE A 31 7.50 6.18 -6.11
N ASP A 32 8.23 5.59 -7.04
CA ASP A 32 9.46 4.86 -6.72
C ASP A 32 10.51 5.79 -6.11
N GLU A 33 10.71 6.99 -6.67
CA GLU A 33 11.64 8.00 -6.15
C GLU A 33 11.19 8.53 -4.79
N GLN A 34 9.90 8.91 -4.65
CA GLN A 34 9.37 9.48 -3.42
C GLN A 34 9.31 8.49 -2.25
N MET A 35 9.11 7.20 -2.55
CA MET A 35 8.96 6.14 -1.54
C MET A 35 10.18 5.21 -1.42
N ALA A 36 11.30 5.54 -2.06
CA ALA A 36 12.51 4.71 -2.04
C ALA A 36 12.95 4.38 -0.61
N PHE A 37 12.90 5.36 0.30
CA PHE A 37 13.28 5.17 1.70
C PHE A 37 12.43 4.10 2.41
N LEU A 38 11.13 4.00 2.10
CA LEU A 38 10.24 2.98 2.65
C LEU A 38 10.60 1.59 2.12
N ASN A 39 10.92 1.48 0.82
CA ASN A 39 11.31 0.20 0.24
C ASN A 39 12.59 -0.33 0.89
N HIS A 40 13.62 0.54 1.05
CA HIS A 40 14.85 0.18 1.73
C HIS A 40 14.62 -0.18 3.20
N ARG A 41 13.74 0.55 3.88
CA ARG A 41 13.42 0.25 5.27
C ARG A 41 12.69 -1.09 5.41
N LEU A 42 11.71 -1.40 4.55
CA LEU A 42 11.02 -2.69 4.54
C LEU A 42 11.99 -3.86 4.36
N VAL A 43 12.91 -3.74 3.40
CA VAL A 43 13.97 -4.74 3.13
C VAL A 43 14.87 -4.92 4.35
N ALA A 44 15.27 -3.82 5.01
CA ALA A 44 16.14 -3.86 6.19
C ALA A 44 15.44 -4.47 7.41
N ASP A 45 14.20 -4.08 7.69
CA ASP A 45 13.44 -4.58 8.84
C ASP A 45 13.03 -6.05 8.66
N ALA A 46 12.75 -6.50 7.42
CA ALA A 46 12.55 -7.91 7.09
C ALA A 46 13.87 -8.71 7.04
N ARG A 47 15.03 -8.05 7.27
CA ARG A 47 16.38 -8.64 7.30
C ARG A 47 16.73 -9.41 6.04
N LEU A 48 16.36 -8.89 4.88
CA LEU A 48 16.65 -9.52 3.61
C LEU A 48 18.18 -9.57 3.37
N ARG A 49 18.64 -10.70 2.85
CA ARG A 49 20.03 -10.95 2.46
C ARG A 49 20.09 -11.99 1.35
N ASN A 50 21.25 -12.17 0.77
CA ASN A 50 21.44 -13.15 -0.31
C ASN A 50 20.92 -14.54 0.05
N GLY A 51 20.29 -15.21 -0.90
CA GLY A 51 19.80 -16.58 -0.81
C GLY A 51 18.43 -16.77 -0.14
N LEU A 52 17.76 -15.71 0.34
CA LEU A 52 16.46 -15.84 1.00
C LEU A 52 15.31 -16.01 0.00
N HIS A 53 14.28 -16.75 0.41
CA HIS A 53 12.99 -16.86 -0.26
C HIS A 53 11.98 -15.91 0.41
N VAL A 54 11.51 -14.91 -0.34
CA VAL A 54 10.70 -13.80 0.18
C VAL A 54 9.31 -13.80 -0.43
N LEU A 55 8.29 -13.50 0.38
CA LEU A 55 6.94 -13.23 -0.06
C LEU A 55 6.64 -11.74 0.11
N ASP A 56 6.14 -11.10 -0.94
CA ASP A 56 5.66 -9.72 -0.90
C ASP A 56 4.15 -9.67 -1.09
N LEU A 57 3.45 -9.07 -0.12
CA LEU A 57 1.98 -9.06 -0.05
C LEU A 57 1.43 -7.72 -0.54
N GLY A 58 0.55 -7.77 -1.55
CA GLY A 58 0.04 -6.60 -2.23
C GLY A 58 1.13 -5.91 -3.04
N SER A 59 1.82 -6.68 -3.91
CA SER A 59 2.99 -6.20 -4.65
C SER A 59 2.68 -5.07 -5.64
N GLY A 60 1.41 -4.90 -6.04
CA GLY A 60 0.99 -3.85 -6.94
C GLY A 60 1.86 -3.77 -8.20
N THR A 61 2.47 -2.60 -8.44
CA THR A 61 3.38 -2.36 -9.56
C THR A 61 4.83 -2.80 -9.29
N GLY A 62 5.09 -3.57 -8.21
CA GLY A 62 6.33 -4.34 -8.03
C GLY A 62 7.25 -3.95 -6.88
N TYR A 63 7.02 -2.86 -6.14
CA TYR A 63 7.84 -2.54 -4.96
C TYR A 63 7.07 -2.79 -3.65
N PRO A 64 7.73 -3.40 -2.65
CA PRO A 64 9.18 -3.66 -2.49
C PRO A 64 9.71 -4.95 -3.14
N ALA A 65 8.89 -5.82 -3.77
CA ALA A 65 9.34 -7.10 -4.32
C ALA A 65 10.57 -7.01 -5.24
N LEU A 66 10.61 -6.01 -6.14
CA LEU A 66 11.74 -5.82 -7.07
C LEU A 66 13.04 -5.48 -6.34
N LEU A 67 12.99 -4.62 -5.32
CA LEU A 67 14.14 -4.33 -4.47
C LEU A 67 14.56 -5.58 -3.66
N GLY A 68 13.56 -6.34 -3.17
CA GLY A 68 13.78 -7.63 -2.53
C GLY A 68 14.55 -8.59 -3.42
N ALA A 69 14.15 -8.72 -4.69
CA ALA A 69 14.81 -9.59 -5.67
C ALA A 69 16.28 -9.19 -5.93
N GLN A 70 16.55 -7.90 -6.03
CA GLN A 70 17.93 -7.38 -6.12
C GLN A 70 18.74 -7.72 -4.86
N THR A 71 18.12 -7.62 -3.68
CA THR A 71 18.78 -7.85 -2.39
C THR A 71 19.10 -9.31 -2.15
N VAL A 72 18.18 -10.22 -2.50
CA VAL A 72 18.38 -11.66 -2.25
C VAL A 72 19.27 -12.32 -3.32
N GLY A 73 19.52 -11.64 -4.43
CA GLY A 73 20.44 -12.11 -5.47
C GLY A 73 19.97 -13.38 -6.19
N ALA A 74 20.85 -13.94 -7.04
CA ALA A 74 20.51 -15.08 -7.89
C ALA A 74 20.23 -16.38 -7.13
N ASP A 75 20.76 -16.53 -5.92
CA ASP A 75 20.55 -17.69 -5.06
C ASP A 75 19.25 -17.62 -4.25
N GLY A 76 18.60 -16.46 -4.22
CA GLY A 76 17.32 -16.24 -3.56
C GLY A 76 16.18 -16.05 -4.56
N SER A 77 14.96 -15.94 -4.05
CA SER A 77 13.77 -15.68 -4.88
C SER A 77 12.75 -14.81 -4.17
N VAL A 78 11.94 -14.11 -4.96
CA VAL A 78 10.79 -13.35 -4.46
C VAL A 78 9.53 -13.81 -5.17
N VAL A 79 8.46 -13.98 -4.40
CA VAL A 79 7.11 -14.14 -4.93
C VAL A 79 6.29 -12.93 -4.51
N GLY A 80 5.76 -12.18 -5.47
CA GLY A 80 4.81 -11.11 -5.23
C GLY A 80 3.38 -11.61 -5.42
N ILE A 81 2.49 -11.25 -4.50
CA ILE A 81 1.05 -11.55 -4.59
C ILE A 81 0.27 -10.23 -4.61
N ASP A 82 -0.74 -10.15 -5.49
CA ASP A 82 -1.74 -9.08 -5.51
C ASP A 82 -3.08 -9.61 -6.03
N LEU A 83 -4.18 -8.92 -5.71
CA LEU A 83 -5.51 -9.23 -6.25
C LEU A 83 -5.66 -8.79 -7.71
N ALA A 84 -4.92 -7.75 -8.10
CA ALA A 84 -5.09 -7.03 -9.37
C ALA A 84 -4.07 -7.48 -10.42
N GLU A 85 -4.52 -8.29 -11.37
CA GLU A 85 -3.66 -8.82 -12.45
C GLU A 85 -3.06 -7.71 -13.34
N HIS A 86 -3.76 -6.58 -13.54
CA HIS A 86 -3.21 -5.47 -14.33
C HIS A 86 -2.06 -4.76 -13.59
N MET A 87 -2.11 -4.68 -12.26
CA MET A 87 -1.00 -4.17 -11.45
C MET A 87 0.22 -5.09 -11.56
N LEU A 88 0.01 -6.40 -11.45
CA LEU A 88 1.09 -7.39 -11.59
C LEU A 88 1.71 -7.38 -12.98
N ALA A 89 0.93 -7.15 -14.04
CA ALA A 89 1.46 -7.00 -15.40
C ALA A 89 2.46 -5.83 -15.51
N VAL A 90 2.23 -4.73 -14.78
CA VAL A 90 3.21 -3.63 -14.69
C VAL A 90 4.48 -4.07 -13.94
N ALA A 91 4.32 -4.80 -12.83
CA ALA A 91 5.45 -5.33 -12.06
C ALA A 91 6.32 -6.28 -12.90
N GLU A 92 5.71 -7.16 -13.70
CA GLU A 92 6.41 -8.07 -14.61
C GLU A 92 7.21 -7.32 -15.70
N LYS A 93 6.61 -6.28 -16.30
CA LYS A 93 7.32 -5.41 -17.26
C LYS A 93 8.54 -4.76 -16.62
N LYS A 94 8.41 -4.30 -15.36
CA LYS A 94 9.52 -3.70 -14.60
C LYS A 94 10.60 -4.72 -14.29
N ALA A 95 10.25 -5.92 -13.82
CA ALA A 95 11.20 -6.99 -13.57
C ALA A 95 12.03 -7.33 -14.81
N LYS A 96 11.36 -7.47 -15.97
CA LYS A 96 12.04 -7.67 -17.26
C LYS A 96 13.01 -6.53 -17.61
N ARG A 97 12.56 -5.27 -17.46
CA ARG A 97 13.38 -4.08 -17.74
C ARG A 97 14.63 -4.02 -16.85
N LEU A 98 14.51 -4.48 -15.60
CA LEU A 98 15.59 -4.52 -14.62
C LEU A 98 16.48 -5.79 -14.75
N GLY A 99 16.16 -6.72 -15.65
CA GLY A 99 16.90 -7.98 -15.81
C GLY A 99 16.76 -8.92 -14.61
N LEU A 100 15.68 -8.81 -13.85
CA LEU A 100 15.42 -9.66 -12.68
C LEU A 100 14.74 -10.96 -13.10
N HIS A 101 15.39 -12.10 -12.86
CA HIS A 101 14.88 -13.43 -13.19
C HIS A 101 14.45 -14.24 -11.97
N ASN A 102 14.69 -13.72 -10.77
CA ASN A 102 14.44 -14.35 -9.48
C ASN A 102 13.19 -13.76 -8.77
N VAL A 103 12.32 -13.07 -9.49
CA VAL A 103 11.04 -12.61 -8.99
C VAL A 103 9.91 -13.10 -9.88
N THR A 104 8.82 -13.55 -9.26
CA THR A 104 7.58 -13.95 -9.94
C THR A 104 6.38 -13.26 -9.30
N PHE A 105 5.34 -13.00 -10.08
CA PHE A 105 4.13 -12.38 -9.59
C PHE A 105 2.92 -13.29 -9.82
N ARG A 106 2.01 -13.37 -8.84
CA ARG A 106 0.84 -14.24 -8.88
C ARG A 106 -0.39 -13.53 -8.34
N VAL A 107 -1.51 -13.71 -9.00
CA VAL A 107 -2.81 -13.29 -8.45
C VAL A 107 -3.14 -14.16 -7.23
N GLY A 108 -3.52 -13.52 -6.13
CA GLY A 108 -3.88 -14.23 -4.91
C GLY A 108 -4.42 -13.32 -3.82
N ASP A 109 -5.13 -13.94 -2.88
CA ASP A 109 -5.70 -13.28 -1.70
C ASP A 109 -4.76 -13.47 -0.50
N VAL A 110 -4.40 -12.37 0.16
CA VAL A 110 -3.53 -12.37 1.34
C VAL A 110 -4.20 -13.06 2.55
N THR A 111 -5.52 -13.15 2.56
CA THR A 111 -6.26 -13.84 3.63
C THR A 111 -6.35 -15.38 3.44
N ALA A 112 -5.86 -15.89 2.30
CA ALA A 112 -5.85 -17.31 1.95
C ALA A 112 -4.66 -17.62 1.02
N LEU A 113 -3.44 -17.54 1.57
CA LEU A 113 -2.21 -17.69 0.80
C LEU A 113 -2.03 -19.12 0.26
N PRO A 114 -1.81 -19.28 -1.07
CA PRO A 114 -1.69 -20.59 -1.70
C PRO A 114 -0.27 -21.19 -1.52
N PHE A 115 0.26 -21.14 -0.31
CA PHE A 115 1.59 -21.64 0.03
C PHE A 115 1.53 -22.55 1.26
N GLU A 116 2.46 -23.48 1.32
CA GLU A 116 2.67 -24.31 2.49
C GLU A 116 3.13 -23.50 3.71
N SER A 117 2.90 -24.05 4.91
CA SER A 117 3.45 -23.44 6.13
C SER A 117 4.97 -23.45 6.11
N ALA A 118 5.59 -22.43 6.72
CA ALA A 118 7.04 -22.30 6.81
C ALA A 118 7.76 -22.34 5.43
N SER A 119 7.20 -21.65 4.43
CA SER A 119 7.75 -21.59 3.07
C SER A 119 8.73 -20.45 2.85
N PHE A 120 8.60 -19.35 3.62
CA PHE A 120 9.34 -18.12 3.34
C PHE A 120 10.27 -17.71 4.49
N ASP A 121 11.43 -17.19 4.10
CA ASP A 121 12.44 -16.65 5.00
C ASP A 121 12.16 -15.20 5.41
N ALA A 122 11.29 -14.51 4.68
CA ALA A 122 10.81 -13.18 5.04
C ALA A 122 9.48 -12.87 4.34
N VAL A 123 8.71 -11.94 4.95
CA VAL A 123 7.49 -11.38 4.36
C VAL A 123 7.60 -9.86 4.36
N THR A 124 7.24 -9.22 3.24
CA THR A 124 7.12 -7.76 3.12
C THR A 124 5.72 -7.36 2.69
N SER A 125 5.30 -6.13 3.03
CA SER A 125 4.06 -5.55 2.51
C SER A 125 4.12 -4.03 2.57
N ARG A 126 3.75 -3.35 1.48
CA ARG A 126 3.66 -1.89 1.44
C ARG A 126 2.26 -1.42 1.06
N PHE A 127 1.56 -0.78 1.99
CA PHE A 127 0.24 -0.16 1.78
C PHE A 127 -0.87 -1.10 1.25
N CYS A 128 -0.83 -2.38 1.66
CA CYS A 128 -1.82 -3.39 1.27
C CYS A 128 -2.79 -3.73 2.39
N LEU A 129 -2.28 -4.13 3.56
CA LEU A 129 -3.06 -4.83 4.58
C LEU A 129 -4.22 -4.03 5.15
N MET A 130 -4.16 -2.69 5.10
CA MET A 130 -5.24 -1.79 5.54
C MET A 130 -6.50 -1.87 4.67
N PHE A 131 -6.41 -2.46 3.48
CA PHE A 131 -7.55 -2.65 2.58
C PHE A 131 -8.26 -4.00 2.75
N LEU A 132 -7.74 -4.88 3.60
CA LEU A 132 -8.31 -6.21 3.79
C LEU A 132 -9.55 -6.16 4.69
N PRO A 133 -10.62 -6.90 4.35
CA PRO A 133 -11.80 -7.01 5.21
C PRO A 133 -11.52 -7.82 6.49
N GLU A 134 -10.59 -8.77 6.46
CA GLU A 134 -10.25 -9.68 7.54
C GLU A 134 -8.75 -9.64 7.90
N ILE A 135 -8.28 -8.50 8.43
CA ILE A 135 -6.85 -8.29 8.76
C ILE A 135 -6.29 -9.36 9.72
N PRO A 136 -7.01 -9.81 10.78
CA PRO A 136 -6.50 -10.88 11.63
C PRO A 136 -6.22 -12.20 10.88
N LYS A 137 -6.98 -12.50 9.83
CA LYS A 137 -6.76 -13.67 8.97
C LYS A 137 -5.44 -13.54 8.20
N ALA A 138 -5.18 -12.34 7.65
CA ALA A 138 -3.91 -12.06 6.99
C ALA A 138 -2.72 -12.16 7.95
N ALA A 139 -2.84 -11.66 9.19
CA ALA A 139 -1.81 -11.81 10.23
C ALA A 139 -1.52 -13.28 10.54
N ALA A 140 -2.56 -14.12 10.63
CA ALA A 140 -2.40 -15.56 10.83
C ALA A 140 -1.72 -16.25 9.62
N GLU A 141 -2.07 -15.86 8.40
CA GLU A 141 -1.43 -16.37 7.17
C GLU A 141 0.05 -15.97 7.09
N ILE A 142 0.38 -14.71 7.43
CA ILE A 142 1.77 -14.24 7.55
C ILE A 142 2.55 -15.13 8.52
N ALA A 143 2.01 -15.35 9.72
CA ALA A 143 2.65 -16.21 10.71
C ALA A 143 2.78 -17.65 10.24
N ARG A 144 1.80 -18.17 9.51
CA ARG A 144 1.79 -19.54 8.99
C ARG A 144 2.90 -19.76 7.95
N VAL A 145 3.01 -18.87 6.98
CA VAL A 145 3.95 -19.02 5.85
C VAL A 145 5.39 -18.70 6.19
N LEU A 146 5.64 -17.89 7.24
CA LEU A 146 6.99 -17.63 7.73
C LEU A 146 7.63 -18.89 8.32
N LYS A 147 8.90 -19.11 8.00
CA LYS A 147 9.75 -20.10 8.68
C LYS A 147 10.03 -19.69 10.13
N PRO A 148 10.29 -20.63 11.05
CA PRO A 148 10.80 -20.28 12.38
C PRO A 148 12.04 -19.38 12.31
N GLY A 149 12.11 -18.36 13.15
CA GLY A 149 13.20 -17.38 13.17
C GLY A 149 13.13 -16.25 12.13
N SER A 150 12.18 -16.30 11.20
CA SER A 150 12.02 -15.37 10.08
C SER A 150 11.25 -14.09 10.44
N TRP A 151 11.37 -13.06 9.60
CA TRP A 151 10.85 -11.72 9.87
C TRP A 151 9.76 -11.30 8.88
N VAL A 152 8.83 -10.49 9.38
CA VAL A 152 7.88 -9.71 8.56
C VAL A 152 8.15 -8.22 8.74
N SER A 153 7.99 -7.45 7.67
CA SER A 153 7.99 -5.99 7.70
C SER A 153 6.87 -5.41 6.85
N VAL A 154 6.09 -4.50 7.43
CA VAL A 154 4.88 -3.93 6.82
C VAL A 154 4.88 -2.42 6.96
N ALA A 155 4.51 -1.72 5.89
CA ALA A 155 4.25 -0.29 5.89
C ALA A 155 2.76 -0.02 5.69
N VAL A 156 2.16 0.82 6.55
CA VAL A 156 0.80 1.34 6.43
C VAL A 156 0.79 2.85 6.69
N TRP A 157 -0.24 3.54 6.24
CA TRP A 157 -0.36 4.96 6.53
C TRP A 157 -0.60 5.19 8.02
N SER A 158 0.05 6.22 8.58
CA SER A 158 -0.20 6.73 9.92
C SER A 158 -1.41 7.67 9.94
N ALA A 159 -1.63 8.38 11.03
CA ALA A 159 -2.81 9.20 11.29
C ALA A 159 -3.17 10.15 10.13
N PRO A 160 -4.47 10.29 9.80
CA PRO A 160 -4.95 11.07 8.65
C PRO A 160 -4.53 12.54 8.70
N GLU A 161 -4.45 13.16 9.88
CA GLU A 161 -4.04 14.57 10.08
C GLU A 161 -2.57 14.81 9.71
N LYS A 162 -1.75 13.77 9.66
CA LYS A 162 -0.33 13.84 9.23
C LYS A 162 -0.14 13.56 7.75
N ASN A 163 -1.22 13.26 7.01
CA ASN A 163 -1.20 12.87 5.61
C ASN A 163 -2.15 13.74 4.76
N PRO A 164 -1.93 15.06 4.71
CA PRO A 164 -2.84 16.00 4.07
C PRO A 164 -3.03 15.74 2.57
N SER A 165 -2.02 15.22 1.87
CA SER A 165 -2.15 14.86 0.44
C SER A 165 -3.18 13.73 0.20
N ILE A 166 -3.44 12.89 1.19
CA ILE A 166 -4.43 11.81 1.10
C ILE A 166 -5.80 12.33 1.50
N THR A 167 -5.88 13.18 2.53
CA THR A 167 -7.14 13.65 3.10
C THR A 167 -7.77 14.82 2.34
N ALA A 168 -6.99 15.59 1.57
CA ALA A 168 -7.46 16.80 0.89
C ALA A 168 -8.62 16.55 -0.07
N ALA A 169 -8.59 15.47 -0.85
CA ALA A 169 -9.67 15.14 -1.78
C ALA A 169 -11.00 14.90 -1.06
N MET A 170 -10.98 14.08 -0.02
CA MET A 170 -12.18 13.78 0.75
C MET A 170 -12.70 15.00 1.51
N ALA A 171 -11.79 15.86 2.01
CA ALA A 171 -12.15 17.12 2.64
C ALA A 171 -12.81 18.08 1.65
N ALA A 172 -12.32 18.16 0.42
CA ALA A 172 -12.93 18.96 -0.65
C ALA A 172 -14.33 18.44 -1.03
N VAL A 173 -14.49 17.13 -1.20
CA VAL A 173 -15.80 16.54 -1.54
C VAL A 173 -16.84 16.80 -0.44
N LYS A 174 -16.47 16.67 0.84
CA LYS A 174 -17.36 16.94 1.98
C LYS A 174 -17.84 18.40 2.08
N GLN A 175 -17.15 19.33 1.42
CA GLN A 175 -17.62 20.72 1.33
C GLN A 175 -18.69 20.91 0.24
N VAL A 176 -18.77 20.00 -0.71
CA VAL A 176 -19.67 20.10 -1.89
C VAL A 176 -20.89 19.22 -1.75
N ILE A 177 -20.76 18.07 -1.09
CA ILE A 177 -21.87 17.13 -0.84
C ILE A 177 -21.80 16.56 0.57
N ASP A 178 -22.97 16.22 1.12
CA ASP A 178 -23.06 15.47 2.37
C ASP A 178 -22.66 14.01 2.12
N LEU A 179 -21.70 13.54 2.92
CA LEU A 179 -21.27 12.13 2.94
C LEU A 179 -21.62 11.50 4.28
N PRO A 180 -22.09 10.25 4.29
CA PRO A 180 -22.29 9.54 5.54
C PRO A 180 -20.96 9.42 6.33
N PRO A 181 -21.03 9.32 7.66
CA PRO A 181 -19.86 9.03 8.47
C PRO A 181 -19.14 7.77 7.96
N ALA A 182 -17.82 7.83 7.85
CA ALA A 182 -17.04 6.65 7.49
C ALA A 182 -17.05 5.65 8.66
N ASP A 183 -17.22 4.37 8.34
CA ASP A 183 -17.00 3.30 9.31
C ASP A 183 -15.50 3.15 9.55
N PRO A 184 -14.99 3.40 10.77
CA PRO A 184 -13.56 3.29 11.08
C PRO A 184 -13.02 1.86 10.96
N MET A 185 -13.91 0.85 10.97
CA MET A 185 -13.54 -0.55 10.82
C MET A 185 -13.57 -1.02 9.36
N ALA A 186 -14.13 -0.23 8.45
CA ALA A 186 -14.14 -0.57 7.03
C ALA A 186 -12.71 -0.56 6.44
N PRO A 187 -12.43 -1.43 5.46
CA PRO A 187 -11.20 -1.40 4.69
C PRO A 187 -10.94 -0.01 4.10
N GLY A 188 -9.74 0.52 4.30
CA GLY A 188 -9.41 1.88 3.84
C GLY A 188 -8.01 2.33 4.24
N ILE A 189 -7.58 3.43 3.66
CA ILE A 189 -6.20 3.93 3.74
C ILE A 189 -5.70 4.05 5.20
N PHE A 190 -6.55 4.48 6.13
CA PHE A 190 -6.17 4.71 7.53
C PHE A 190 -6.65 3.64 8.51
N ARG A 191 -7.11 2.46 8.00
CA ARG A 191 -7.67 1.39 8.84
C ARG A 191 -6.67 0.83 9.87
N LEU A 192 -5.38 0.91 9.61
CA LEU A 192 -4.29 0.47 10.50
C LEU A 192 -3.43 1.63 11.00
N ALA A 193 -3.96 2.84 11.04
CA ALA A 193 -3.22 4.03 11.46
C ALA A 193 -2.94 4.08 12.98
N THR A 194 -3.73 3.36 13.78
CA THR A 194 -3.61 3.37 15.25
C THR A 194 -2.30 2.69 15.70
N PRO A 195 -1.49 3.36 16.54
CA PRO A 195 -0.28 2.76 17.10
C PRO A 195 -0.56 1.43 17.80
N GLY A 196 0.26 0.41 17.53
CA GLY A 196 0.18 -0.90 18.17
C GLY A 196 -0.93 -1.80 17.65
N GLU A 197 -1.89 -1.31 16.86
CA GLU A 197 -3.04 -2.10 16.41
C GLU A 197 -2.60 -3.31 15.58
N PHE A 198 -1.81 -3.09 14.53
CA PHE A 198 -1.36 -4.19 13.69
C PHE A 198 -0.30 -5.06 14.38
N ALA A 199 0.59 -4.45 15.16
CA ALA A 199 1.55 -5.20 15.98
C ALA A 199 0.85 -6.16 16.95
N GLY A 200 -0.24 -5.73 17.61
CA GLY A 200 -1.04 -6.59 18.46
C GLY A 200 -1.77 -7.73 17.72
N MET A 201 -2.10 -7.55 16.42
CA MET A 201 -2.64 -8.64 15.59
C MET A 201 -1.56 -9.68 15.25
N LEU A 202 -0.33 -9.23 14.94
CA LEU A 202 0.81 -10.11 14.72
C LEU A 202 1.19 -10.87 15.99
N GLU A 203 1.19 -10.21 17.16
CA GLU A 203 1.43 -10.85 18.46
C GLU A 203 0.43 -11.97 18.74
N LYS A 204 -0.87 -11.69 18.53
CA LYS A 204 -1.94 -12.71 18.67
C LYS A 204 -1.79 -13.86 17.69
N SER A 205 -1.10 -13.66 16.58
CA SER A 205 -0.78 -14.70 15.60
C SER A 205 0.53 -15.46 15.91
N GLY A 206 1.16 -15.16 17.07
CA GLY A 206 2.34 -15.86 17.57
C GLY A 206 3.68 -15.27 17.14
N LEU A 207 3.72 -14.04 16.61
CA LEU A 207 4.96 -13.33 16.32
C LEU A 207 5.48 -12.62 17.59
N THR A 208 6.80 -12.47 17.69
CA THR A 208 7.52 -11.80 18.79
C THR A 208 8.45 -10.72 18.24
N ASP A 209 9.25 -10.10 19.10
CA ASP A 209 10.22 -9.07 18.75
C ASP A 209 9.58 -7.92 17.92
N LEU A 210 8.34 -7.58 18.26
CA LEU A 210 7.53 -6.62 17.52
C LEU A 210 8.06 -5.20 17.69
N THR A 211 8.10 -4.48 16.58
CA THR A 211 8.33 -3.04 16.54
C THR A 211 7.20 -2.36 15.80
N ASP A 212 6.81 -1.17 16.24
CA ASP A 212 5.83 -0.32 15.59
C ASP A 212 6.32 1.13 15.69
N GLN A 213 6.81 1.65 14.58
CA GLN A 213 7.47 2.96 14.51
C GLN A 213 6.81 3.85 13.48
N GLU A 214 6.61 5.12 13.83
CA GLU A 214 6.17 6.13 12.90
C GLU A 214 7.37 6.80 12.24
N PHE A 215 7.34 6.88 10.91
CA PHE A 215 8.30 7.60 10.09
C PHE A 215 7.64 8.81 9.45
N LEU A 216 8.29 9.95 9.57
CA LEU A 216 7.89 11.19 8.92
C LEU A 216 8.74 11.40 7.68
N GLY A 217 8.10 11.83 6.61
CA GLY A 217 8.74 12.12 5.36
C GLY A 217 8.01 13.23 4.60
N GLU A 218 8.42 13.43 3.38
CA GLU A 218 7.78 14.38 2.48
C GLU A 218 7.72 13.79 1.09
N TRP A 219 6.71 14.15 0.32
CA TRP A 219 6.70 13.97 -1.13
C TRP A 219 6.33 15.25 -1.86
N SER A 220 6.88 15.45 -3.05
CA SER A 220 6.80 16.73 -3.73
C SER A 220 6.37 16.57 -5.18
N TYR A 221 5.27 17.23 -5.52
CA TYR A 221 4.78 17.38 -6.89
C TYR A 221 5.35 18.62 -7.56
N GLY A 222 5.41 18.62 -8.89
CA GLY A 222 5.81 19.78 -9.67
C GLY A 222 4.87 20.97 -9.51
N SER A 223 3.56 20.69 -9.41
CA SER A 223 2.51 21.70 -9.25
C SER A 223 1.29 21.11 -8.53
N ALA A 224 0.32 21.96 -8.14
CA ALA A 224 -0.96 21.53 -7.59
C ALA A 224 -1.81 20.80 -8.66
N ASP A 225 -1.67 21.15 -9.94
CA ASP A 225 -2.32 20.45 -11.04
C ASP A 225 -1.72 19.06 -11.27
N ASP A 226 -0.40 18.88 -11.14
CA ASP A 226 0.24 17.55 -11.19
C ASP A 226 -0.27 16.67 -10.04
N TYR A 227 -0.37 17.24 -8.83
CA TYR A 227 -0.96 16.53 -7.70
C TYR A 227 -2.41 16.11 -7.98
N TYR A 228 -3.26 17.04 -8.44
CA TYR A 228 -4.64 16.75 -8.79
C TYR A 228 -4.73 15.65 -9.88
N THR A 229 -3.91 15.77 -10.92
CA THR A 229 -3.88 14.80 -12.03
C THR A 229 -3.47 13.41 -11.53
N SER A 230 -2.40 13.34 -10.74
CA SER A 230 -1.96 12.08 -10.12
C SER A 230 -3.07 11.46 -9.27
N LEU A 231 -3.69 12.25 -8.39
CA LEU A 231 -4.78 11.81 -7.53
C LEU A 231 -5.95 11.22 -8.34
N MET A 232 -6.35 11.90 -9.43
CA MET A 232 -7.43 11.43 -10.30
C MET A 232 -7.07 10.19 -11.10
N GLU A 233 -5.80 9.90 -11.32
CA GLU A 233 -5.35 8.73 -12.09
C GLU A 233 -5.10 7.49 -11.22
N ILE A 234 -4.77 7.67 -9.93
CA ILE A 234 -4.37 6.55 -9.05
C ILE A 234 -5.38 6.21 -7.95
N ALA A 235 -6.25 7.15 -7.56
CA ALA A 235 -7.12 6.98 -6.39
C ALA A 235 -8.52 6.51 -6.81
N ALA A 236 -8.73 5.20 -6.93
CA ALA A 236 -10.01 4.62 -7.33
C ALA A 236 -11.21 5.10 -6.49
N PRO A 237 -11.14 5.22 -5.14
CA PRO A 237 -12.24 5.76 -4.35
C PRO A 237 -12.61 7.20 -4.70
N VAL A 238 -11.61 8.04 -5.00
CA VAL A 238 -11.84 9.43 -5.42
C VAL A 238 -12.50 9.47 -6.81
N GLN A 239 -12.03 8.64 -7.76
CA GLN A 239 -12.66 8.52 -9.08
C GLN A 239 -14.13 8.08 -8.97
N ASN A 240 -14.40 7.05 -8.15
CA ASN A 240 -15.76 6.54 -7.93
C ASN A 240 -16.68 7.66 -7.41
N LEU A 241 -16.20 8.42 -6.44
CA LEU A 241 -16.97 9.52 -5.87
C LEU A 241 -17.17 10.67 -6.87
N MET A 242 -16.12 11.08 -7.58
CA MET A 242 -16.19 12.12 -8.62
C MET A 242 -17.16 11.74 -9.75
N ALA A 243 -17.30 10.45 -10.08
CA ALA A 243 -18.23 9.98 -11.09
C ALA A 243 -19.71 10.20 -10.71
N THR A 244 -20.03 10.31 -9.43
CA THR A 244 -21.41 10.58 -8.94
C THR A 244 -21.78 12.06 -8.96
N LEU A 245 -20.81 12.96 -9.11
CA LEU A 245 -21.00 14.40 -9.04
C LEU A 245 -21.45 15.01 -10.38
N SER A 246 -22.22 16.09 -10.32
CA SER A 246 -22.48 16.94 -11.49
C SER A 246 -21.20 17.63 -11.96
N GLU A 247 -21.20 18.16 -13.18
CA GLU A 247 -20.06 18.89 -13.73
C GLU A 247 -19.66 20.09 -12.87
N ALA A 248 -20.63 20.88 -12.42
CA ALA A 248 -20.37 22.03 -11.53
C ALA A 248 -19.75 21.59 -10.19
N GLN A 249 -20.24 20.50 -9.60
CA GLN A 249 -19.67 19.95 -8.36
C GLN A 249 -18.24 19.43 -8.58
N ARG A 250 -17.95 18.75 -9.70
CA ARG A 250 -16.60 18.30 -10.03
C ARG A 250 -15.61 19.46 -10.19
N LEU A 251 -16.03 20.54 -10.84
CA LEU A 251 -15.21 21.75 -10.98
C LEU A 251 -14.91 22.38 -9.63
N GLU A 252 -15.91 22.47 -8.76
CA GLU A 252 -15.72 23.00 -7.40
C GLU A 252 -14.81 22.11 -6.54
N VAL A 253 -14.99 20.79 -6.57
CA VAL A 253 -14.10 19.84 -5.86
C VAL A 253 -12.68 19.98 -6.38
N LYS A 254 -12.47 20.07 -7.70
CA LYS A 254 -11.14 20.31 -8.30
C LYS A 254 -10.51 21.60 -7.76
N ARG A 255 -11.25 22.70 -7.76
CA ARG A 255 -10.79 23.99 -7.25
C ARG A 255 -10.35 23.89 -5.79
N LEU A 256 -11.16 23.24 -4.95
CA LEU A 256 -10.88 23.06 -3.52
C LEU A 256 -9.63 22.18 -3.27
N ILE A 257 -9.46 21.11 -4.05
CA ILE A 257 -8.27 20.24 -3.96
C ILE A 257 -7.01 21.02 -4.32
N ILE A 258 -7.03 21.80 -5.41
CA ILE A 258 -5.89 22.60 -5.86
C ILE A 258 -5.58 23.69 -4.83
N GLU A 259 -6.59 24.36 -4.29
CA GLU A 259 -6.43 25.37 -3.25
C GLU A 259 -5.81 24.77 -1.97
N ALA A 260 -6.31 23.62 -1.51
CA ALA A 260 -5.74 22.93 -0.36
C ALA A 260 -4.28 22.51 -0.61
N ALA A 261 -3.96 22.02 -1.81
CA ALA A 261 -2.60 21.64 -2.18
C ALA A 261 -1.66 22.86 -2.20
N SER A 262 -2.15 24.01 -2.68
CA SER A 262 -1.35 25.25 -2.78
C SER A 262 -0.87 25.77 -1.43
N GLN A 263 -1.53 25.41 -0.32
CA GLN A 263 -1.07 25.73 1.04
C GLN A 263 0.26 25.05 1.40
N PHE A 264 0.63 23.99 0.69
CA PHE A 264 1.88 23.25 0.86
C PHE A 264 2.95 23.64 -0.15
N GLN A 265 2.82 24.83 -0.76
CA GLN A 265 3.81 25.31 -1.71
C GLN A 265 5.14 25.67 -1.01
N ARG A 266 6.23 25.08 -1.52
CA ARG A 266 7.60 25.39 -1.09
C ARG A 266 8.45 25.66 -2.34
N GLY A 267 8.78 26.93 -2.55
CA GLY A 267 9.44 27.37 -3.79
C GLY A 267 8.56 27.08 -5.02
N ALA A 268 9.07 26.34 -5.99
CA ALA A 268 8.37 25.99 -7.21
C ALA A 268 7.54 24.67 -7.10
N ARG A 269 7.52 23.99 -5.95
CA ARG A 269 6.91 22.67 -5.78
C ARG A 269 5.82 22.68 -4.70
N ILE A 270 4.92 21.73 -4.80
CA ILE A 270 3.98 21.39 -3.72
C ILE A 270 4.59 20.26 -2.92
N THR A 271 4.89 20.48 -1.64
CA THR A 271 5.56 19.49 -0.77
C THR A 271 4.69 19.17 0.43
N PHE A 272 4.11 17.98 0.43
CA PHE A 272 3.28 17.50 1.51
C PHE A 272 4.08 16.73 2.55
N PRO A 273 3.84 16.94 3.85
CA PRO A 273 4.27 15.98 4.85
C PRO A 273 3.55 14.66 4.66
N ILE A 274 4.24 13.57 4.97
CA ILE A 274 3.68 12.23 5.05
C ILE A 274 4.11 11.55 6.36
N ALA A 275 3.25 10.70 6.87
CA ALA A 275 3.54 9.87 8.03
C ALA A 275 3.14 8.42 7.72
N VAL A 276 4.09 7.52 7.88
CA VAL A 276 3.95 6.09 7.63
C VAL A 276 4.28 5.32 8.90
N ARG A 277 3.52 4.30 9.19
CA ARG A 277 3.77 3.37 10.28
C ARG A 277 4.46 2.12 9.73
N MET A 278 5.63 1.81 10.28
CA MET A 278 6.40 0.62 9.96
C MET A 278 6.27 -0.37 11.11
N VAL A 279 5.77 -1.55 10.80
CA VAL A 279 5.59 -2.64 11.76
C VAL A 279 6.45 -3.82 11.33
N ALA A 280 7.30 -4.30 12.23
CA ALA A 280 8.07 -5.51 11.99
C ALA A 280 7.90 -6.49 13.16
N GLY A 281 8.08 -7.77 12.86
CA GLY A 281 7.97 -8.83 13.86
C GLY A 281 8.70 -10.09 13.41
N ARG A 282 8.97 -10.98 14.36
CA ARG A 282 9.71 -12.22 14.15
C ARG A 282 8.84 -13.42 14.52
N LYS A 283 8.86 -14.44 13.70
CA LYS A 283 8.33 -15.75 14.09
C LYS A 283 9.34 -16.43 15.04
N PRO A 284 8.95 -16.89 16.23
CA PRO A 284 9.83 -17.66 17.12
C PRO A 284 10.51 -18.84 16.41
N GLY A 285 11.72 -19.18 16.90
CA GLY A 285 12.50 -20.33 16.39
C GLY A 285 11.99 -21.66 16.93
#